data_45af2f3f95dd30604fa876857577f3de
#
_entry.id   45af2f3f95dd30604fa876857577f3de
#
_cell.length_a   1.000
_cell.length_b   1.000
_cell.length_c   1.000
_cell.angle_alpha   90.00
_cell.angle_beta   90.00
_cell.angle_gamma   90.00
#
_symmetry.space_group_name_H-M   'P 1'
#
loop_
_entity.id
_entity.type
_entity.pdbx_description
1 polymer ?
#
loop_
_entity_poly.entity_id
_entity_poly.type
_entity_poly.pdbx_seq_one_letter_code
_entity_poly.pdbx_strand_id
1 'polypeptide(L)'
;MASFSIPPPSLIFLLFFLLPLPSTSYPIDDICKQTKNPNFCSVVLGPYSSASLQELERIVIETTLTSATSTSSRIQSLLPSTSDPNLRVVYSLCSNYYSAAISALNAAKDKLSSGQYGDLNSAASTVSKDAASCQQTFSLAPSQPVPIATDNNELDLLSNIFVVVSRILSASA
;
A
#
# COMPACT_ATOMS: atom_id res chain seq x y z
N MET A 1 0.54 -50.62 51.31
CA MET A 1 0.09 -50.66 49.89
C MET A 1 -0.31 -49.28 49.50
N ALA A 2 0.56 -48.56 48.78
CA ALA A 2 0.30 -47.19 48.35
C ALA A 2 -0.21 -47.21 46.90
N SER A 3 -1.47 -46.81 46.73
CA SER A 3 -2.10 -46.68 45.40
C SER A 3 -1.64 -45.40 44.71
N PHE A 4 -0.87 -45.54 43.67
CA PHE A 4 -0.52 -44.43 42.75
C PHE A 4 -1.69 -44.20 41.77
N SER A 5 -2.43 -43.11 41.94
CA SER A 5 -3.42 -42.65 40.95
C SER A 5 -2.70 -41.85 39.85
N ILE A 6 -2.68 -42.41 38.66
CA ILE A 6 -2.21 -41.70 37.43
C ILE A 6 -3.30 -40.77 37.00
N PRO A 7 -3.08 -39.46 36.82
CA PRO A 7 -4.10 -38.54 36.28
C PRO A 7 -4.36 -38.86 34.80
N PRO A 8 -5.62 -38.61 34.29
CA PRO A 8 -6.00 -38.95 32.94
C PRO A 8 -5.24 -38.04 31.93
N PRO A 9 -4.86 -38.58 30.75
CA PRO A 9 -4.03 -37.88 29.77
C PRO A 9 -4.73 -36.68 29.07
N SER A 10 -6.04 -36.45 29.35
CA SER A 10 -6.80 -35.37 28.72
C SER A 10 -6.49 -33.95 29.22
N LEU A 11 -5.82 -33.79 30.39
CA LEU A 11 -5.54 -32.47 30.93
C LEU A 11 -4.25 -31.84 30.38
N ILE A 12 -3.35 -32.64 29.80
CA ILE A 12 -2.08 -32.14 29.25
C ILE A 12 -2.26 -31.56 27.83
N PHE A 13 -3.29 -32.01 27.07
CA PHE A 13 -3.52 -31.55 25.70
C PHE A 13 -4.13 -30.14 25.60
N LEU A 14 -4.76 -29.63 26.66
CA LEU A 14 -5.44 -28.33 26.65
C LEU A 14 -4.50 -27.13 26.95
N LEU A 15 -3.31 -27.36 27.49
CA LEU A 15 -2.37 -26.28 27.83
C LEU A 15 -1.44 -25.88 26.69
N PHE A 16 -1.36 -26.66 25.60
CA PHE A 16 -0.51 -26.35 24.44
C PHE A 16 -1.14 -25.37 23.44
N PHE A 17 -2.46 -25.07 23.57
CA PHE A 17 -3.17 -24.23 22.61
C PHE A 17 -3.19 -22.72 22.95
N LEU A 18 -2.55 -22.30 24.04
CA LEU A 18 -2.56 -20.89 24.50
C LEU A 18 -1.19 -20.20 24.43
N LEU A 19 -0.22 -20.80 23.72
CA LEU A 19 1.00 -20.06 23.43
C LEU A 19 0.69 -19.06 22.31
N PRO A 20 0.81 -17.73 22.56
CA PRO A 20 0.71 -16.77 21.49
C PRO A 20 1.80 -17.11 20.47
N LEU A 21 1.40 -17.33 19.22
CA LEU A 21 2.35 -17.45 18.12
C LEU A 21 3.21 -16.19 18.13
N PRO A 22 4.54 -16.30 18.08
CA PRO A 22 5.40 -15.14 18.04
C PRO A 22 4.99 -14.31 16.79
N SER A 23 4.46 -13.11 17.02
CA SER A 23 4.26 -12.13 15.96
C SER A 23 5.66 -11.73 15.49
N THR A 24 6.15 -12.36 14.43
CA THR A 24 7.41 -11.96 13.80
C THR A 24 7.18 -10.63 13.12
N SER A 25 7.62 -9.55 13.78
CA SER A 25 7.70 -8.24 13.13
C SER A 25 8.76 -8.31 12.02
N TYR A 26 8.42 -7.87 10.83
CA TYR A 26 9.37 -7.82 9.72
C TYR A 26 10.20 -6.53 9.84
N PRO A 27 11.55 -6.58 9.72
CA PRO A 27 12.37 -5.39 9.85
C PRO A 27 12.02 -4.34 8.77
N ILE A 28 11.62 -3.14 9.19
CA ILE A 28 11.28 -2.03 8.28
C ILE A 28 12.45 -1.70 7.34
N ASP A 29 13.68 -1.73 7.85
CA ASP A 29 14.86 -1.48 7.04
C ASP A 29 15.00 -2.44 5.86
N ASP A 30 14.64 -3.71 6.05
CA ASP A 30 14.74 -4.71 4.98
C ASP A 30 13.64 -4.55 3.93
N ILE A 31 12.49 -4.00 4.30
CA ILE A 31 11.45 -3.54 3.36
C ILE A 31 11.97 -2.33 2.60
N CYS A 32 12.39 -1.29 3.31
CA CYS A 32 12.70 0.01 2.73
C CYS A 32 13.91 -0.02 1.80
N LYS A 33 14.92 -0.84 2.07
CA LYS A 33 16.06 -1.07 1.16
C LYS A 33 15.65 -1.56 -0.23
N GLN A 34 14.47 -2.17 -0.38
CA GLN A 34 13.96 -2.69 -1.64
C GLN A 34 13.09 -1.68 -2.40
N THR A 35 12.84 -0.51 -1.82
CA THR A 35 12.02 0.55 -2.43
C THR A 35 12.86 1.54 -3.23
N LYS A 36 12.22 2.28 -4.15
CA LYS A 36 12.85 3.35 -4.94
C LYS A 36 13.46 4.45 -4.06
N ASN A 37 12.87 4.72 -2.89
CA ASN A 37 13.30 5.73 -1.96
C ASN A 37 13.26 5.19 -0.51
N PRO A 38 14.36 4.60 -0.02
CA PRO A 38 14.43 4.04 1.34
C PRO A 38 14.11 5.06 2.43
N ASN A 39 14.55 6.30 2.28
CA ASN A 39 14.31 7.34 3.28
C ASN A 39 12.82 7.69 3.38
N PHE A 40 12.14 7.85 2.25
CA PHE A 40 10.70 8.08 2.22
C PHE A 40 9.93 6.89 2.83
N CYS A 41 10.30 5.68 2.46
CA CYS A 41 9.73 4.47 3.05
C CYS A 41 9.91 4.42 4.58
N SER A 42 11.09 4.76 5.09
CA SER A 42 11.34 4.82 6.54
C SER A 42 10.50 5.88 7.25
N VAL A 43 10.21 7.00 6.59
CA VAL A 43 9.28 8.01 7.14
C VAL A 43 7.86 7.47 7.22
N VAL A 44 7.41 6.74 6.19
CA VAL A 44 6.05 6.18 6.13
C VAL A 44 5.86 5.02 7.10
N LEU A 45 6.79 4.06 7.13
CA LEU A 45 6.65 2.81 7.88
C LEU A 45 7.33 2.83 9.26
N GLY A 46 8.33 3.68 9.47
CA GLY A 46 9.12 3.72 10.71
C GLY A 46 8.30 3.80 12.01
N PRO A 47 7.20 4.60 12.08
CA PRO A 47 6.32 4.63 13.24
C PRO A 47 5.67 3.28 13.59
N TYR A 48 5.67 2.32 12.68
CA TYR A 48 4.99 1.02 12.78
C TYR A 48 5.97 -0.16 12.85
N SER A 49 7.16 0.06 13.41
CA SER A 49 8.24 -0.94 13.46
C SER A 49 7.90 -2.24 14.21
N SER A 50 6.88 -2.24 15.05
CA SER A 50 6.37 -3.42 15.77
C SER A 50 5.16 -4.08 15.09
N ALA A 51 4.68 -3.54 13.97
CA ALA A 51 3.52 -4.07 13.26
C ALA A 51 3.86 -5.37 12.53
N SER A 52 2.86 -6.24 12.38
CA SER A 52 2.95 -7.40 11.49
C SER A 52 3.01 -6.96 10.03
N LEU A 53 3.50 -7.84 9.16
CA LEU A 53 3.56 -7.55 7.72
C LEU A 53 2.17 -7.26 7.11
N GLN A 54 1.14 -7.97 7.58
CA GLN A 54 -0.26 -7.72 7.19
C GLN A 54 -0.74 -6.31 7.63
N GLU A 55 -0.36 -5.89 8.83
CA GLU A 55 -0.70 -4.56 9.34
C GLU A 55 0.07 -3.47 8.58
N LEU A 56 1.34 -3.69 8.24
CA LEU A 56 2.11 -2.78 7.39
C LEU A 56 1.45 -2.63 6.01
N GLU A 57 0.98 -3.73 5.42
CA GLU A 57 0.27 -3.71 4.14
C GLU A 57 -1.01 -2.87 4.23
N ARG A 58 -1.80 -3.04 5.29
CA ARG A 58 -3.00 -2.25 5.54
C ARG A 58 -2.68 -0.75 5.62
N ILE A 59 -1.64 -0.39 6.37
CA ILE A 59 -1.19 1.00 6.53
C ILE A 59 -0.77 1.60 5.18
N VAL A 60 -0.01 0.86 4.39
CA VAL A 60 0.44 1.32 3.07
C VAL A 60 -0.75 1.52 2.12
N ILE A 61 -1.69 0.58 2.06
CA ILE A 61 -2.90 0.71 1.24
C ILE A 61 -3.70 1.94 1.65
N GLU A 62 -3.93 2.15 2.94
CA GLU A 62 -4.72 3.29 3.45
C GLU A 62 -4.02 4.63 3.22
N THR A 63 -2.72 4.70 3.42
CA THR A 63 -1.93 5.92 3.16
C THR A 63 -1.95 6.25 1.67
N THR A 64 -1.76 5.25 0.81
CA THR A 64 -1.79 5.41 -0.65
C THR A 64 -3.17 5.84 -1.13
N LEU A 65 -4.24 5.25 -0.58
CA LEU A 65 -5.62 5.62 -0.90
C LEU A 65 -5.94 7.07 -0.51
N THR A 66 -5.46 7.49 0.66
CA THR A 66 -5.63 8.87 1.15
C THR A 66 -4.93 9.87 0.22
N SER A 67 -3.68 9.61 -0.13
CA SER A 67 -2.91 10.44 -1.08
C SER A 67 -3.59 10.48 -2.45
N ALA A 68 -3.98 9.33 -3.01
CA ALA A 68 -4.65 9.25 -4.30
C ALA A 68 -5.99 10.01 -4.32
N THR A 69 -6.80 9.87 -3.27
CA THR A 69 -8.10 10.55 -3.16
C THR A 69 -7.94 12.08 -3.04
N SER A 70 -6.98 12.53 -2.24
CA SER A 70 -6.66 13.95 -2.10
C SER A 70 -6.23 14.56 -3.44
N THR A 71 -5.31 13.90 -4.13
CA THR A 71 -4.83 14.37 -5.44
C THR A 71 -5.93 14.33 -6.50
N SER A 72 -6.77 13.29 -6.52
CA SER A 72 -7.94 13.21 -7.40
C SER A 72 -8.89 14.39 -7.20
N SER A 73 -9.18 14.74 -5.94
CA SER A 73 -10.02 15.90 -5.61
C SER A 73 -9.37 17.21 -6.07
N ARG A 74 -8.06 17.34 -5.94
CA ARG A 74 -7.33 18.49 -6.46
C ARG A 74 -7.39 18.59 -7.98
N ILE A 75 -7.22 17.48 -8.71
CA ILE A 75 -7.37 17.42 -10.16
C ILE A 75 -8.78 17.89 -10.57
N GLN A 76 -9.82 17.40 -9.90
CA GLN A 76 -11.21 17.78 -10.18
C GLN A 76 -11.46 19.29 -9.96
N SER A 77 -10.79 19.92 -9.00
CA SER A 77 -10.89 21.36 -8.78
C SER A 77 -10.12 22.19 -9.81
N LEU A 78 -8.99 21.68 -10.29
CA LEU A 78 -8.14 22.36 -11.27
C LEU A 78 -8.68 22.28 -12.69
N LEU A 79 -9.31 21.16 -13.06
CA LEU A 79 -9.79 20.90 -14.41
C LEU A 79 -10.75 21.98 -14.96
N PRO A 80 -11.79 22.42 -14.23
CA PRO A 80 -12.71 23.46 -14.71
C PRO A 80 -12.09 24.86 -14.67
N SER A 81 -11.10 25.12 -13.81
CA SER A 81 -10.51 26.43 -13.59
C SER A 81 -9.31 26.73 -14.49
N THR A 82 -8.74 25.72 -15.17
CA THR A 82 -7.58 25.92 -16.04
C THR A 82 -8.01 26.36 -17.45
N SER A 83 -7.38 27.44 -17.93
CA SER A 83 -7.57 27.95 -19.29
C SER A 83 -6.60 27.35 -20.31
N ASP A 84 -5.47 26.80 -19.84
CA ASP A 84 -4.46 26.18 -20.71
C ASP A 84 -5.01 24.84 -21.27
N PRO A 85 -5.13 24.68 -22.60
CA PRO A 85 -5.68 23.49 -23.21
C PRO A 85 -4.82 22.24 -22.97
N ASN A 86 -3.49 22.38 -22.87
CA ASN A 86 -2.60 21.25 -22.63
C ASN A 86 -2.71 20.76 -21.18
N LEU A 87 -2.76 21.67 -20.21
CA LEU A 87 -3.02 21.31 -18.81
C LEU A 87 -4.40 20.66 -18.62
N ARG A 88 -5.42 21.11 -19.37
CA ARG A 88 -6.74 20.44 -19.34
C ARG A 88 -6.65 18.99 -19.80
N VAL A 89 -5.88 18.70 -20.84
CA VAL A 89 -5.62 17.33 -21.30
C VAL A 89 -4.90 16.54 -20.23
N VAL A 90 -3.85 17.09 -19.64
CA VAL A 90 -3.11 16.46 -18.53
C VAL A 90 -4.05 16.10 -17.37
N TYR A 91 -4.85 17.05 -16.89
CA TYR A 91 -5.76 16.81 -15.78
C TYR A 91 -6.84 15.77 -16.12
N SER A 92 -7.39 15.81 -17.35
CA SER A 92 -8.38 14.82 -17.79
C SER A 92 -7.81 13.40 -17.81
N LEU A 93 -6.60 13.22 -18.34
CA LEU A 93 -5.94 11.92 -18.38
C LEU A 93 -5.55 11.44 -16.97
N CYS A 94 -4.95 12.31 -16.16
CA CYS A 94 -4.62 11.97 -14.78
C CYS A 94 -5.86 11.63 -13.94
N SER A 95 -7.00 12.32 -14.15
CA SER A 95 -8.26 11.99 -13.49
C SER A 95 -8.68 10.53 -13.73
N ASN A 96 -8.53 10.04 -14.96
CA ASN A 96 -8.83 8.64 -15.27
C ASN A 96 -7.87 7.67 -14.57
N TYR A 97 -6.56 7.96 -14.58
CA TYR A 97 -5.57 7.13 -13.90
C TYR A 97 -5.79 7.10 -12.38
N TYR A 98 -6.08 8.25 -11.77
CA TYR A 98 -6.38 8.30 -10.34
C TYR A 98 -7.67 7.56 -9.97
N SER A 99 -8.70 7.62 -10.82
CA SER A 99 -9.91 6.81 -10.65
C SER A 99 -9.61 5.31 -10.66
N ALA A 100 -8.77 4.84 -11.59
CA ALA A 100 -8.35 3.44 -11.68
C ALA A 100 -7.50 3.02 -10.47
N ALA A 101 -6.54 3.85 -10.07
CA ALA A 101 -5.71 3.62 -8.89
C ALA A 101 -6.56 3.52 -7.60
N ILE A 102 -7.51 4.43 -7.38
CA ILE A 102 -8.42 4.41 -6.23
C ILE A 102 -9.28 3.14 -6.24
N SER A 103 -9.78 2.70 -7.39
CA SER A 103 -10.54 1.46 -7.53
C SER A 103 -9.69 0.23 -7.18
N ALA A 104 -8.43 0.18 -7.65
CA ALA A 104 -7.49 -0.89 -7.33
C ALA A 104 -7.13 -0.93 -5.84
N LEU A 105 -6.96 0.23 -5.19
CA LEU A 105 -6.69 0.33 -3.75
C LEU A 105 -7.88 -0.14 -2.90
N ASN A 106 -9.11 0.20 -3.28
CA ASN A 106 -10.30 -0.30 -2.59
C ASN A 106 -10.42 -1.82 -2.73
N ALA A 107 -10.21 -2.37 -3.94
CA ALA A 107 -10.18 -3.81 -4.14
C ALA A 107 -9.07 -4.50 -3.33
N ALA A 108 -7.90 -3.86 -3.18
CA ALA A 108 -6.82 -4.37 -2.34
C ALA A 108 -7.18 -4.45 -0.86
N LYS A 109 -7.93 -3.47 -0.32
CA LYS A 109 -8.45 -3.53 1.07
C LYS A 109 -9.32 -4.76 1.28
N ASP A 110 -10.24 -5.04 0.34
CA ASP A 110 -11.13 -6.19 0.42
C ASP A 110 -10.35 -7.51 0.34
N LYS A 111 -9.36 -7.59 -0.54
CA LYS A 111 -8.48 -8.76 -0.69
C LYS A 111 -7.61 -8.99 0.56
N LEU A 112 -7.05 -7.94 1.13
CA LEU A 112 -6.27 -8.02 2.36
C LEU A 112 -7.15 -8.55 3.52
N SER A 113 -8.35 -8.01 3.68
CA SER A 113 -9.28 -8.40 4.74
C SER A 113 -9.76 -9.84 4.62
N SER A 114 -9.84 -10.38 3.39
CA SER A 114 -10.24 -11.76 3.10
C SER A 114 -9.06 -12.75 3.01
N GLY A 115 -7.82 -12.30 3.28
CA GLY A 115 -6.62 -13.15 3.24
C GLY A 115 -6.17 -13.54 1.83
N GLN A 116 -6.63 -12.84 0.78
CA GLN A 116 -6.27 -13.09 -0.61
C GLN A 116 -4.98 -12.34 -1.01
N TYR A 117 -3.88 -12.64 -0.35
CA TYR A 117 -2.62 -11.90 -0.49
C TYR A 117 -1.98 -12.02 -1.88
N GLY A 118 -2.19 -13.14 -2.59
CA GLY A 118 -1.66 -13.35 -3.94
C GLY A 118 -2.08 -12.28 -4.95
N ASP A 119 -3.25 -11.67 -4.75
CA ASP A 119 -3.80 -10.66 -5.66
C ASP A 119 -3.35 -9.22 -5.34
N LEU A 120 -2.77 -8.98 -4.15
CA LEU A 120 -2.35 -7.64 -3.71
C LEU A 120 -1.26 -7.06 -4.61
N ASN A 121 -0.30 -7.88 -5.02
CA ASN A 121 0.78 -7.44 -5.91
C ASN A 121 0.26 -6.95 -7.28
N SER A 122 -0.82 -7.54 -7.79
CA SER A 122 -1.48 -7.08 -9.02
C SER A 122 -2.11 -5.69 -8.83
N ALA A 123 -2.82 -5.48 -7.71
CA ALA A 123 -3.39 -4.18 -7.37
C ALA A 123 -2.30 -3.10 -7.19
N ALA A 124 -1.24 -3.43 -6.44
CA ALA A 124 -0.09 -2.54 -6.24
C ALA A 124 0.57 -2.13 -7.56
N SER A 125 0.78 -3.09 -8.46
CA SER A 125 1.33 -2.85 -9.79
C SER A 125 0.43 -1.96 -10.65
N THR A 126 -0.89 -2.09 -10.53
CA THR A 126 -1.85 -1.21 -11.22
C THR A 126 -1.70 0.22 -10.73
N VAL A 127 -1.68 0.46 -9.42
CA VAL A 127 -1.51 1.81 -8.85
C VAL A 127 -0.19 2.45 -9.29
N SER A 128 0.91 1.69 -9.26
CA SER A 128 2.22 2.18 -9.72
C SER A 128 2.21 2.54 -11.20
N LYS A 129 1.56 1.72 -12.04
CA LYS A 129 1.41 2.00 -13.47
C LYS A 129 0.57 3.25 -13.72
N ASP A 130 -0.51 3.45 -12.99
CA ASP A 130 -1.39 4.60 -13.13
C ASP A 130 -0.68 5.90 -12.74
N ALA A 131 0.10 5.90 -11.64
CA ALA A 131 0.94 7.03 -11.26
C ALA A 131 1.98 7.36 -12.34
N ALA A 132 2.66 6.33 -12.88
CA ALA A 132 3.63 6.52 -13.98
C ALA A 132 2.95 7.03 -15.27
N SER A 133 1.75 6.56 -15.58
CA SER A 133 0.99 7.01 -16.76
C SER A 133 0.56 8.47 -16.62
N CYS A 134 0.10 8.89 -15.44
CA CYS A 134 -0.17 10.33 -15.18
C CYS A 134 1.12 11.16 -15.33
N GLN A 135 2.25 10.71 -14.78
CA GLN A 135 3.54 11.39 -14.93
C GLN A 135 3.93 11.60 -16.41
N GLN A 136 3.69 10.61 -17.26
CA GLN A 136 4.02 10.71 -18.68
C GLN A 136 3.21 11.81 -19.39
N THR A 137 2.00 12.11 -18.92
CA THR A 137 1.17 13.18 -19.51
C THR A 137 1.74 14.57 -19.29
N PHE A 138 2.63 14.76 -18.32
CA PHE A 138 3.21 16.08 -18.01
C PHE A 138 4.02 16.64 -19.18
N SER A 139 4.56 15.77 -20.04
CA SER A 139 5.23 16.18 -21.27
C SER A 139 4.31 16.89 -22.29
N LEU A 140 2.99 16.77 -22.14
CA LEU A 140 2.01 17.45 -22.99
C LEU A 140 1.88 18.95 -22.66
N ALA A 141 2.36 19.39 -21.48
CA ALA A 141 2.34 20.79 -21.04
C ALA A 141 3.77 21.27 -20.66
N PRO A 142 4.74 21.24 -21.59
CA PRO A 142 6.15 21.44 -21.25
C PRO A 142 6.51 22.89 -20.85
N SER A 143 5.67 23.87 -21.23
CA SER A 143 5.89 25.29 -20.94
C SER A 143 5.29 25.76 -19.61
N GLN A 144 4.60 24.89 -18.90
CA GLN A 144 3.91 25.18 -17.64
C GLN A 144 4.30 24.18 -16.56
N PRO A 145 4.54 24.60 -15.31
CA PRO A 145 4.65 23.68 -14.22
C PRO A 145 3.30 22.96 -14.01
N VAL A 146 3.34 21.64 -13.82
CA VAL A 146 2.16 20.85 -13.53
C VAL A 146 1.88 20.86 -12.02
N PRO A 147 0.83 21.53 -11.54
CA PRO A 147 0.56 21.71 -10.10
C PRO A 147 0.46 20.44 -9.27
N ILE A 148 0.10 19.30 -9.91
CA ILE A 148 -0.02 18.00 -9.25
C ILE A 148 1.25 17.13 -9.33
N ALA A 149 2.36 17.67 -9.84
CA ALA A 149 3.58 16.88 -10.07
C ALA A 149 4.15 16.30 -8.77
N THR A 150 4.16 17.10 -7.69
CA THR A 150 4.63 16.66 -6.37
C THR A 150 3.73 15.57 -5.79
N ASP A 151 2.41 15.76 -5.87
CA ASP A 151 1.42 14.81 -5.37
C ASP A 151 1.52 13.48 -6.13
N ASN A 152 1.73 13.55 -7.45
CA ASN A 152 1.89 12.37 -8.29
C ASN A 152 3.20 11.60 -8.00
N ASN A 153 4.29 12.33 -7.71
CA ASN A 153 5.54 11.71 -7.27
C ASN A 153 5.37 11.00 -5.92
N GLU A 154 4.61 11.57 -4.99
CA GLU A 154 4.28 10.93 -3.72
C GLU A 154 3.48 9.64 -3.95
N LEU A 155 2.48 9.66 -4.82
CA LEU A 155 1.72 8.46 -5.18
C LEU A 155 2.62 7.37 -5.79
N ASP A 156 3.59 7.72 -6.67
CA ASP A 156 4.56 6.77 -7.23
C ASP A 156 5.44 6.14 -6.13
N LEU A 157 5.89 6.93 -5.17
CA LEU A 157 6.70 6.42 -4.05
C LEU A 157 5.87 5.52 -3.11
N LEU A 158 4.65 5.91 -2.76
CA LEU A 158 3.74 5.10 -1.93
C LEU A 158 3.37 3.80 -2.63
N SER A 159 3.03 3.85 -3.92
CA SER A 159 2.71 2.65 -4.70
C SER A 159 3.89 1.69 -4.80
N ASN A 160 5.11 2.20 -4.83
CA ASN A 160 6.32 1.37 -4.82
C ASN A 160 6.52 0.66 -3.45
N ILE A 161 6.23 1.32 -2.33
CA ILE A 161 6.20 0.67 -1.01
C ILE A 161 5.13 -0.44 -1.01
N PHE A 162 3.93 -0.15 -1.54
CA PHE A 162 2.84 -1.12 -1.66
C PHE A 162 3.27 -2.36 -2.46
N VAL A 163 3.95 -2.20 -3.61
CA VAL A 163 4.48 -3.33 -4.41
C VAL A 163 5.47 -4.17 -3.61
N VAL A 164 6.36 -3.54 -2.84
CA VAL A 164 7.37 -4.27 -2.05
C VAL A 164 6.72 -5.07 -0.91
N VAL A 165 5.84 -4.43 -0.13
CA VAL A 165 5.17 -5.09 1.01
C VAL A 165 4.24 -6.21 0.55
N SER A 166 3.42 -5.99 -0.51
CA SER A 166 2.56 -7.03 -1.09
C SER A 166 3.34 -8.25 -1.56
N ARG A 167 4.50 -8.04 -2.20
CA ARG A 167 5.36 -9.13 -2.67
C ARG A 167 5.88 -9.95 -1.49
N ILE A 168 6.35 -9.30 -0.43
CA ILE A 168 6.86 -9.97 0.76
C ILE A 168 5.73 -10.72 1.46
N LEU A 169 4.57 -10.09 1.63
CA LEU A 169 3.39 -10.70 2.27
C LEU A 169 2.91 -11.92 1.49
N SER A 170 2.80 -11.83 0.17
CA SER A 170 2.39 -12.95 -0.69
C SER A 170 3.37 -14.13 -0.67
N ALA A 171 4.67 -13.86 -0.47
CA ALA A 171 5.70 -14.90 -0.37
C ALA A 171 5.74 -15.56 1.02
N SER A 172 5.13 -14.95 2.04
CA SER A 172 5.14 -15.41 3.43
C SER A 172 3.84 -16.13 3.83
N ALA A 173 2.83 -16.14 2.96
CA ALA A 173 1.52 -16.74 3.16
C ALA A 173 1.45 -18.17 2.62
#